data_55dc25ef76bf38d44dbc720bee1f9994
#
_entry.id   55dc25ef76bf38d44dbc720bee1f9994
#
_cell.length_a   1.000
_cell.length_b   1.000
_cell.length_c   1.000
_cell.angle_alpha   90.00
_cell.angle_beta   90.00
_cell.angle_gamma   90.00
#
_symmetry.space_group_name_H-M   'P 1'
#
loop_
_entity.id
_entity.type
_entity.pdbx_description
1 polymer ?
#
loop_
_entity_poly.entity_id
_entity_poly.type
_entity_poly.pdbx_seq_one_letter_code
_entity_poly.pdbx_strand_id
1 'polypeptide(L)'
;MGIVTKDIFNTCFISQARESLCYEAIWNEISGVTFKKFGERIQHRLPSDACEHIPESHIEIIKKFLISKQTYKFNILVRGTADYPDTLRVLDAPVIYYRGDISLLSSPCISIVGSRKASERGKAAARAIAQSLASSYTVVSGLAAGIDTAAQSEIVYQTSGRTIGVIGTPISNAYPKENLKLQLDIAKQHLLISHVPFYKYSQQDYRINRGFFPERNRIMAAISEATIIVEASDTSGSLIQAREAFRLGKKLIILKPSYDNNKLSWPKNYVKKGAFVAETPKDIKEILGYSHV
;
A
#
# COMPACT_ATOMS: atom_id res chain seq x y z
N MET A 1 1.59 -34.60 -5.48
CA MET A 1 3.05 -34.30 -5.51
C MET A 1 3.51 -33.60 -6.80
N GLY A 2 2.62 -32.96 -7.57
CA GLY A 2 2.92 -32.41 -8.90
C GLY A 2 2.87 -30.89 -9.04
N ILE A 3 2.59 -30.12 -7.97
CA ILE A 3 2.40 -28.65 -8.05
C ILE A 3 3.65 -27.87 -7.64
N VAL A 4 4.50 -28.41 -6.76
CA VAL A 4 5.65 -27.70 -6.19
C VAL A 4 6.81 -27.55 -7.18
N THR A 5 6.98 -28.51 -8.11
CA THR A 5 8.13 -28.50 -9.06
C THR A 5 7.98 -27.49 -10.20
N LYS A 6 6.75 -27.18 -10.64
CA LYS A 6 6.53 -26.23 -11.74
C LYS A 6 6.79 -24.77 -11.32
N ASP A 7 6.48 -24.42 -10.08
CA ASP A 7 6.66 -23.05 -9.57
C ASP A 7 8.14 -22.72 -9.31
N ILE A 8 8.95 -23.71 -8.85
CA ILE A 8 10.38 -23.49 -8.59
C ILE A 8 11.14 -23.21 -9.89
N PHE A 9 10.88 -23.95 -10.95
CA PHE A 9 11.55 -23.74 -12.24
C PHE A 9 11.14 -22.41 -12.89
N ASN A 10 9.87 -22.01 -12.82
CA ASN A 10 9.43 -20.71 -13.33
C ASN A 10 10.08 -19.55 -12.57
N THR A 11 10.25 -19.66 -11.26
CA THR A 11 10.85 -18.62 -10.42
C THR A 11 12.32 -18.34 -10.76
N CYS A 12 13.08 -19.37 -11.17
CA CYS A 12 14.50 -19.24 -11.55
C CYS A 12 14.72 -18.45 -12.84
N PHE A 13 13.71 -18.31 -13.69
CA PHE A 13 13.80 -17.64 -15.00
C PHE A 13 13.16 -16.25 -15.04
N ILE A 14 12.56 -15.77 -13.95
CA ILE A 14 11.96 -14.44 -13.89
C ILE A 14 13.05 -13.38 -13.72
N SER A 15 13.28 -12.58 -14.75
CA SER A 15 14.16 -11.43 -14.69
C SER A 15 13.43 -10.22 -14.13
N GLN A 16 13.69 -9.85 -12.88
CA GLN A 16 13.09 -8.66 -12.25
C GLN A 16 13.27 -7.39 -13.09
N ALA A 17 14.44 -7.21 -13.71
CA ALA A 17 14.72 -6.05 -14.56
C ALA A 17 13.83 -6.04 -15.81
N ARG A 18 13.67 -7.20 -16.47
CA ARG A 18 12.79 -7.35 -17.65
C ARG A 18 11.34 -7.12 -17.29
N GLU A 19 10.86 -7.73 -16.21
CA GLU A 19 9.48 -7.58 -15.75
C GLU A 19 9.15 -6.13 -15.39
N SER A 20 10.08 -5.44 -14.71
CA SER A 20 9.93 -4.02 -14.40
C SER A 20 9.86 -3.16 -15.67
N LEU A 21 10.71 -3.41 -16.64
CA LEU A 21 10.74 -2.67 -17.92
C LEU A 21 9.43 -2.88 -18.69
N CYS A 22 8.95 -4.12 -18.79
CA CYS A 22 7.68 -4.43 -19.43
C CYS A 22 6.48 -3.85 -18.66
N TYR A 23 6.53 -3.85 -17.34
CA TYR A 23 5.52 -3.20 -16.49
C TYR A 23 5.40 -1.70 -16.79
N GLU A 24 6.53 -0.99 -16.87
CA GLU A 24 6.58 0.43 -17.23
C GLU A 24 6.01 0.66 -18.64
N ALA A 25 6.37 -0.19 -19.60
CA ALA A 25 5.92 -0.09 -20.98
C ALA A 25 4.39 -0.29 -21.08
N ILE A 26 3.84 -1.32 -20.44
CA ILE A 26 2.39 -1.57 -20.43
C ILE A 26 1.63 -0.39 -19.80
N TRP A 27 2.11 0.13 -18.66
CA TRP A 27 1.48 1.30 -18.05
C TRP A 27 1.47 2.52 -18.97
N ASN A 28 2.51 2.69 -19.78
CA ASN A 28 2.59 3.82 -20.72
C ASN A 28 1.49 3.77 -21.80
N GLU A 29 1.06 2.57 -22.21
CA GLU A 29 -0.02 2.40 -23.19
C GLU A 29 -1.43 2.58 -22.62
N ILE A 30 -1.60 2.45 -21.30
CA ILE A 30 -2.93 2.50 -20.68
C ILE A 30 -3.38 3.94 -20.46
N SER A 31 -4.58 4.29 -20.90
CA SER A 31 -5.19 5.56 -20.54
C SER A 31 -5.71 5.55 -19.10
N GLY A 32 -5.22 6.49 -18.27
CA GLY A 32 -5.54 6.57 -16.84
C GLY A 32 -4.64 5.69 -15.98
N VAL A 33 -5.00 5.47 -14.71
CA VAL A 33 -4.12 4.89 -13.69
C VAL A 33 -4.88 3.94 -12.75
N THR A 34 -5.62 2.97 -13.27
CA THR A 34 -6.37 2.00 -12.45
C THR A 34 -5.85 0.58 -12.64
N PHE A 35 -5.82 -0.21 -11.55
CA PHE A 35 -5.50 -1.64 -11.62
C PHE A 35 -6.46 -2.41 -12.52
N LYS A 36 -7.74 -2.01 -12.56
CA LYS A 36 -8.71 -2.63 -13.46
C LYS A 36 -8.24 -2.58 -14.92
N LYS A 37 -7.89 -1.39 -15.43
CA LYS A 37 -7.40 -1.24 -16.79
C LYS A 37 -6.08 -1.96 -17.03
N PHE A 38 -5.20 -1.93 -16.03
CA PHE A 38 -3.96 -2.67 -16.09
C PHE A 38 -4.21 -4.19 -16.13
N GLY A 39 -5.13 -4.70 -15.29
CA GLY A 39 -5.53 -6.10 -15.24
C GLY A 39 -6.15 -6.58 -16.56
N GLU A 40 -7.01 -5.77 -17.18
CA GLU A 40 -7.59 -6.04 -18.51
C GLU A 40 -6.49 -6.22 -19.57
N ARG A 41 -5.37 -5.50 -19.43
CA ARG A 41 -4.24 -5.56 -20.35
C ARG A 41 -3.33 -6.74 -20.10
N ILE A 42 -3.03 -7.02 -18.81
CA ILE A 42 -2.07 -8.07 -18.44
C ILE A 42 -2.71 -9.46 -18.32
N GLN A 43 -4.01 -9.54 -18.00
CA GLN A 43 -4.77 -10.79 -17.88
C GLN A 43 -4.08 -11.84 -16.98
N HIS A 44 -3.60 -11.40 -15.81
CA HIS A 44 -2.87 -12.21 -14.83
C HIS A 44 -1.52 -12.80 -15.30
N ARG A 45 -1.07 -12.49 -16.53
CA ARG A 45 0.24 -12.89 -17.05
C ARG A 45 1.37 -12.08 -16.39
N LEU A 46 2.61 -12.49 -16.63
CA LEU A 46 3.77 -11.66 -16.33
C LEU A 46 3.81 -10.44 -17.29
N PRO A 47 4.36 -9.31 -16.86
CA PRO A 47 4.55 -8.16 -17.75
C PRO A 47 5.29 -8.50 -19.03
N SER A 48 6.32 -9.34 -18.98
CA SER A 48 7.08 -9.77 -20.17
C SER A 48 6.22 -10.52 -21.19
N ASP A 49 5.27 -11.33 -20.74
CA ASP A 49 4.37 -12.08 -21.63
C ASP A 49 3.27 -11.18 -22.24
N ALA A 50 2.98 -10.07 -21.59
CA ALA A 50 1.93 -9.14 -22.01
C ALA A 50 2.44 -7.96 -22.85
N CYS A 51 3.75 -7.76 -22.96
CA CYS A 51 4.35 -6.62 -23.67
C CYS A 51 4.89 -6.94 -25.07
N GLU A 52 4.73 -8.15 -25.58
CA GLU A 52 5.29 -8.60 -26.89
C GLU A 52 4.90 -7.73 -28.08
N HIS A 53 3.73 -7.08 -28.01
CA HIS A 53 3.22 -6.18 -29.05
C HIS A 53 3.76 -4.74 -28.95
N ILE A 54 4.50 -4.40 -27.86
CA ILE A 54 5.07 -3.06 -27.68
C ILE A 54 6.33 -2.94 -28.52
N PRO A 55 6.44 -1.92 -29.40
CA PRO A 55 7.62 -1.74 -30.22
C PRO A 55 8.92 -1.62 -29.39
N GLU A 56 9.97 -2.28 -29.82
CA GLU A 56 11.28 -2.27 -29.14
C GLU A 56 11.82 -0.85 -28.95
N SER A 57 11.55 0.06 -29.92
CA SER A 57 11.92 1.48 -29.82
C SER A 57 11.29 2.17 -28.59
N HIS A 58 10.06 1.83 -28.21
CA HIS A 58 9.40 2.35 -27.01
C HIS A 58 10.05 1.79 -25.75
N ILE A 59 10.37 0.50 -25.76
CA ILE A 59 11.04 -0.17 -24.64
C ILE A 59 12.42 0.46 -24.38
N GLU A 60 13.19 0.73 -25.43
CA GLU A 60 14.50 1.39 -25.33
C GLU A 60 14.41 2.83 -24.80
N ILE A 61 13.37 3.59 -25.13
CA ILE A 61 13.15 4.93 -24.55
C ILE A 61 12.93 4.82 -23.04
N ILE A 62 12.06 3.91 -22.62
CA ILE A 62 11.74 3.68 -21.20
C ILE A 62 12.98 3.20 -20.45
N LYS A 63 13.75 2.29 -21.03
CA LYS A 63 14.99 1.78 -20.46
C LYS A 63 16.03 2.89 -20.25
N LYS A 64 16.26 3.75 -21.24
CA LYS A 64 17.13 4.92 -21.09
C LYS A 64 16.65 5.86 -19.98
N PHE A 65 15.35 6.09 -19.89
CA PHE A 65 14.76 6.88 -18.81
C PHE A 65 15.00 6.25 -17.44
N LEU A 66 14.75 4.95 -17.26
CA LEU A 66 14.97 4.25 -16.00
C LEU A 66 16.45 4.28 -15.60
N ILE A 67 17.38 4.07 -16.55
CA ILE A 67 18.82 4.16 -16.32
C ILE A 67 19.19 5.56 -15.80
N SER A 68 18.59 6.62 -16.36
CA SER A 68 18.84 8.00 -15.90
C SER A 68 18.39 8.27 -14.45
N LYS A 69 17.51 7.40 -13.88
CA LYS A 69 16.99 7.49 -12.51
C LYS A 69 17.72 6.60 -11.50
N GLN A 70 18.77 5.88 -11.93
CA GLN A 70 19.49 4.90 -11.08
C GLN A 70 20.22 5.50 -9.86
N THR A 71 20.27 6.81 -9.71
CA THR A 71 20.82 7.44 -8.49
C THR A 71 20.03 7.10 -7.23
N TYR A 72 18.77 6.63 -7.37
CA TYR A 72 17.93 6.21 -6.25
C TYR A 72 17.88 4.68 -6.20
N LYS A 73 18.55 4.08 -5.21
CA LYS A 73 18.58 2.62 -5.04
C LYS A 73 17.24 2.10 -4.57
N PHE A 74 16.68 1.12 -5.27
CA PHE A 74 15.49 0.37 -4.91
C PHE A 74 15.60 -1.07 -5.41
N ASN A 75 14.76 -1.94 -4.88
CA ASN A 75 14.60 -3.32 -5.32
C ASN A 75 13.23 -3.49 -5.99
N ILE A 76 13.06 -4.62 -6.67
CA ILE A 76 11.86 -4.95 -7.44
C ILE A 76 11.33 -6.29 -6.95
N LEU A 77 10.04 -6.34 -6.62
CA LEU A 77 9.30 -7.54 -6.28
C LEU A 77 8.36 -7.86 -7.44
N VAL A 78 8.42 -9.07 -7.96
CA VAL A 78 7.66 -9.48 -9.14
C VAL A 78 6.73 -10.64 -8.79
N ARG A 79 5.47 -10.59 -9.26
CA ARG A 79 4.53 -11.71 -9.16
C ARG A 79 5.15 -12.98 -9.77
N GLY A 80 5.07 -14.09 -9.05
CA GLY A 80 5.67 -15.35 -9.45
C GLY A 80 7.03 -15.63 -8.82
N THR A 81 7.70 -14.65 -8.20
CA THR A 81 8.86 -14.91 -7.34
C THR A 81 8.42 -15.42 -5.96
N ALA A 82 9.31 -16.15 -5.29
CA ALA A 82 9.02 -16.74 -3.97
C ALA A 82 8.66 -15.68 -2.91
N ASP A 83 9.28 -14.51 -3.00
CA ASP A 83 9.08 -13.41 -2.04
C ASP A 83 7.80 -12.60 -2.30
N TYR A 84 7.09 -12.85 -3.43
CA TYR A 84 5.87 -12.10 -3.74
C TYR A 84 4.71 -12.58 -2.86
N PRO A 85 4.13 -11.71 -1.99
CA PRO A 85 3.14 -12.13 -1.02
C PRO A 85 1.80 -12.52 -1.69
N ASP A 86 1.22 -13.62 -1.22
CA ASP A 86 -0.07 -14.11 -1.73
C ASP A 86 -1.19 -13.09 -1.56
N THR A 87 -1.12 -12.28 -0.51
CA THR A 87 -2.08 -11.21 -0.23
C THR A 87 -2.16 -10.16 -1.35
N LEU A 88 -1.10 -9.97 -2.13
CA LEU A 88 -1.08 -9.07 -3.27
C LEU A 88 -1.52 -9.72 -4.59
N ARG A 89 -1.63 -11.06 -4.65
CA ARG A 89 -2.08 -11.77 -5.87
C ARG A 89 -3.52 -11.45 -6.27
N VAL A 90 -4.33 -10.99 -5.31
CA VAL A 90 -5.72 -10.55 -5.54
C VAL A 90 -5.84 -9.20 -6.26
N LEU A 91 -4.71 -8.52 -6.44
CA LEU A 91 -4.62 -7.22 -7.13
C LEU A 91 -3.82 -7.37 -8.43
N ASP A 92 -4.13 -6.52 -9.41
CA ASP A 92 -3.35 -6.45 -10.66
C ASP A 92 -2.12 -5.53 -10.50
N ALA A 93 -1.28 -5.83 -9.51
CA ALA A 93 -0.05 -5.12 -9.19
C ALA A 93 1.16 -6.07 -9.32
N PRO A 94 1.52 -6.56 -10.52
CA PRO A 94 2.51 -7.61 -10.68
C PRO A 94 3.94 -7.19 -10.36
N VAL A 95 4.19 -5.89 -10.26
CA VAL A 95 5.49 -5.31 -9.91
C VAL A 95 5.31 -4.32 -8.77
N ILE A 96 6.13 -4.48 -7.73
CA ILE A 96 6.24 -3.57 -6.59
C ILE A 96 7.70 -3.13 -6.47
N TYR A 97 7.93 -1.85 -6.47
CA TYR A 97 9.23 -1.26 -6.12
C TYR A 97 9.33 -1.14 -4.61
N TYR A 98 10.47 -1.50 -4.02
CA TYR A 98 10.63 -1.42 -2.58
C TYR A 98 12.03 -1.00 -2.11
N ARG A 99 12.08 -0.51 -0.88
CA ARG A 99 13.30 -0.23 -0.11
C ARG A 99 13.12 -0.65 1.34
N GLY A 100 14.15 -1.21 1.92
CA GLY A 100 14.13 -1.68 3.31
C GLY A 100 13.91 -3.19 3.40
N ASP A 101 13.35 -3.61 4.51
CA ASP A 101 13.20 -5.02 4.88
C ASP A 101 11.90 -5.61 4.31
N ILE A 102 12.02 -6.37 3.22
CA ILE A 102 10.89 -7.03 2.54
C ILE A 102 10.21 -8.09 3.41
N SER A 103 10.90 -8.65 4.39
CA SER A 103 10.35 -9.67 5.28
C SER A 103 9.14 -9.16 6.10
N LEU A 104 9.01 -7.83 6.24
CA LEU A 104 7.88 -7.22 6.92
C LEU A 104 6.53 -7.48 6.23
N LEU A 105 6.51 -7.81 4.93
CA LEU A 105 5.28 -8.23 4.22
C LEU A 105 4.75 -9.58 4.71
N SER A 106 5.59 -10.40 5.34
CA SER A 106 5.20 -11.70 5.91
C SER A 106 4.81 -11.60 7.39
N SER A 107 4.95 -10.43 8.01
CA SER A 107 4.54 -10.20 9.41
C SER A 107 3.04 -9.87 9.51
N PRO A 108 2.41 -10.09 10.69
CA PRO A 108 1.05 -9.60 10.93
C PRO A 108 0.97 -8.09 10.74
N CYS A 109 0.15 -7.63 9.81
CA CYS A 109 0.04 -6.23 9.41
C CYS A 109 -1.32 -5.62 9.75
N ILE A 110 -1.32 -4.39 10.27
CA ILE A 110 -2.53 -3.62 10.53
C ILE A 110 -2.42 -2.24 9.90
N SER A 111 -3.42 -1.86 9.10
CA SER A 111 -3.48 -0.51 8.55
C SER A 111 -4.08 0.49 9.53
N ILE A 112 -3.41 1.63 9.74
CA ILE A 112 -3.95 2.79 10.46
C ILE A 112 -4.03 3.95 9.47
N VAL A 113 -5.24 4.43 9.19
CA VAL A 113 -5.48 5.44 8.16
C VAL A 113 -6.55 6.45 8.56
N GLY A 114 -6.59 7.58 7.86
CA GLY A 114 -7.62 8.57 8.10
C GLY A 114 -7.46 9.87 7.33
N SER A 115 -8.03 10.93 7.91
CA SER A 115 -8.07 12.26 7.34
C SER A 115 -6.67 12.87 7.19
N ARG A 116 -6.43 13.51 6.05
CA ARG A 116 -5.24 14.36 5.84
C ARG A 116 -5.31 15.66 6.66
N LYS A 117 -6.52 16.12 6.96
CA LYS A 117 -6.83 17.28 7.80
C LYS A 117 -7.40 16.80 9.14
N ALA A 118 -6.65 15.93 9.82
CA ALA A 118 -7.07 15.34 11.08
C ALA A 118 -7.00 16.38 12.22
N SER A 119 -7.94 16.23 13.17
CA SER A 119 -7.90 16.97 14.43
C SER A 119 -6.68 16.55 15.29
N GLU A 120 -6.26 17.38 16.22
CA GLU A 120 -5.18 17.01 17.15
C GLU A 120 -5.58 15.80 18.02
N ARG A 121 -6.87 15.68 18.37
CA ARG A 121 -7.40 14.50 19.04
C ARG A 121 -7.28 13.24 18.17
N GLY A 122 -7.59 13.35 16.88
CA GLY A 122 -7.44 12.24 15.93
C GLY A 122 -5.98 11.80 15.76
N LYS A 123 -5.06 12.75 15.65
CA LYS A 123 -3.62 12.47 15.59
C LYS A 123 -3.10 11.81 16.88
N ALA A 124 -3.54 12.29 18.06
CA ALA A 124 -3.20 11.70 19.35
C ALA A 124 -3.72 10.25 19.45
N ALA A 125 -4.96 10.00 19.01
CA ALA A 125 -5.53 8.66 18.96
C ALA A 125 -4.74 7.73 18.03
N ALA A 126 -4.35 8.21 16.83
CA ALA A 126 -3.54 7.45 15.90
C ALA A 126 -2.19 7.04 16.50
N ARG A 127 -1.50 7.95 17.21
CA ARG A 127 -0.25 7.65 17.95
C ARG A 127 -0.47 6.59 19.03
N ALA A 128 -1.47 6.77 19.88
CA ALA A 128 -1.77 5.83 20.96
C ALA A 128 -2.08 4.41 20.44
N ILE A 129 -2.83 4.32 19.35
CA ILE A 129 -3.14 3.05 18.70
C ILE A 129 -1.87 2.43 18.13
N ALA A 130 -1.06 3.19 17.38
CA ALA A 130 0.19 2.72 16.79
C ALA A 130 1.13 2.20 17.88
N GLN A 131 1.34 2.96 18.96
CA GLN A 131 2.15 2.56 20.11
C GLN A 131 1.65 1.26 20.75
N SER A 132 0.33 1.15 20.96
CA SER A 132 -0.27 -0.03 21.57
C SER A 132 -0.12 -1.31 20.74
N LEU A 133 -0.06 -1.18 19.40
CA LEU A 133 0.06 -2.31 18.46
C LEU A 133 1.52 -2.61 18.08
N ALA A 134 2.47 -1.74 18.41
CA ALA A 134 3.86 -1.78 17.94
C ALA A 134 4.61 -3.09 18.22
N SER A 135 4.31 -3.76 19.35
CA SER A 135 4.96 -5.01 19.74
C SER A 135 4.43 -6.24 19.01
N SER A 136 3.21 -6.17 18.49
CA SER A 136 2.49 -7.35 17.94
C SER A 136 2.25 -7.27 16.45
N TYR A 137 2.19 -6.07 15.90
CA TYR A 137 1.87 -5.84 14.50
C TYR A 137 2.85 -4.90 13.82
N THR A 138 3.03 -5.11 12.53
CA THR A 138 3.61 -4.12 11.63
C THR A 138 2.53 -3.12 11.22
N VAL A 139 2.73 -1.86 11.55
CA VAL A 139 1.78 -0.79 11.21
C VAL A 139 1.94 -0.40 9.75
N VAL A 140 0.88 -0.53 8.97
CA VAL A 140 0.84 -0.13 7.55
C VAL A 140 0.14 1.21 7.44
N SER A 141 0.75 2.15 6.74
CA SER A 141 0.09 3.42 6.41
C SER A 141 0.67 4.07 5.16
N GLY A 142 0.02 5.15 4.72
CA GLY A 142 0.25 5.71 3.40
C GLY A 142 1.14 6.95 3.35
N LEU A 143 1.79 7.33 4.42
CA LEU A 143 2.61 8.55 4.49
C LEU A 143 1.85 9.83 4.09
N ALA A 144 0.52 9.82 4.11
CA ALA A 144 -0.28 11.03 3.90
C ALA A 144 -0.20 11.95 5.12
N ALA A 145 -0.42 13.25 4.94
CA ALA A 145 -0.56 14.17 6.06
C ALA A 145 -1.64 13.71 7.04
N GLY A 146 -1.58 14.12 8.30
CA GLY A 146 -2.60 13.85 9.30
C GLY A 146 -2.43 12.48 9.99
N ILE A 147 -3.43 11.61 9.89
CA ILE A 147 -3.48 10.33 10.62
C ILE A 147 -2.30 9.42 10.23
N ASP A 148 -2.04 9.25 8.94
CA ASP A 148 -0.98 8.37 8.43
C ASP A 148 0.39 8.79 8.99
N THR A 149 0.70 10.09 8.89
CA THR A 149 1.95 10.65 9.45
C THR A 149 2.04 10.46 10.96
N ALA A 150 0.93 10.71 11.70
CA ALA A 150 0.92 10.58 13.15
C ALA A 150 1.22 9.13 13.59
N ALA A 151 0.57 8.14 12.96
CA ALA A 151 0.78 6.73 13.25
C ALA A 151 2.20 6.27 12.91
N GLN A 152 2.72 6.62 11.73
CA GLN A 152 4.03 6.15 11.29
C GLN A 152 5.19 6.86 12.01
N SER A 153 5.06 8.15 12.30
CA SER A 153 6.05 8.87 13.12
C SER A 153 6.16 8.30 14.52
N GLU A 154 5.04 7.89 15.13
CA GLU A 154 5.06 7.22 16.43
C GLU A 154 5.89 5.93 16.39
N ILE A 155 5.65 5.07 15.38
CA ILE A 155 6.41 3.82 15.23
C ILE A 155 7.90 4.12 15.03
N VAL A 156 8.24 5.02 14.11
CA VAL A 156 9.64 5.27 13.70
C VAL A 156 10.45 5.95 14.80
N TYR A 157 9.86 6.85 15.57
CA TYR A 157 10.61 7.72 16.48
C TYR A 157 10.37 7.45 17.97
N GLN A 158 9.30 6.74 18.34
CA GLN A 158 8.90 6.59 19.73
C GLN A 158 8.80 5.13 20.19
N THR A 159 8.90 4.15 19.28
CA THR A 159 8.78 2.73 19.61
C THR A 159 9.90 1.90 19.00
N SER A 160 10.00 0.64 19.38
CA SER A 160 10.80 -0.40 18.69
C SER A 160 9.97 -1.19 17.68
N GLY A 161 8.76 -0.71 17.34
CA GLY A 161 7.85 -1.36 16.41
C GLY A 161 8.31 -1.30 14.96
N ARG A 162 7.50 -1.86 14.08
CA ARG A 162 7.77 -1.94 12.63
C ARG A 162 6.68 -1.27 11.83
N THR A 163 7.04 -0.67 10.69
CA THR A 163 6.06 -0.04 9.81
C THR A 163 6.35 -0.33 8.34
N ILE A 164 5.27 -0.36 7.54
CA ILE A 164 5.35 -0.38 6.08
C ILE A 164 4.73 0.92 5.57
N GLY A 165 5.54 1.72 4.89
CA GLY A 165 5.06 2.87 4.14
C GLY A 165 4.64 2.45 2.73
N VAL A 166 3.35 2.64 2.39
CA VAL A 166 2.86 2.37 1.03
C VAL A 166 2.58 3.70 0.37
N ILE A 167 3.28 4.04 -0.72
CA ILE A 167 3.15 5.36 -1.34
C ILE A 167 2.46 5.30 -2.71
N GLY A 168 1.74 6.38 -3.04
CA GLY A 168 1.04 6.55 -4.32
C GLY A 168 1.81 7.43 -5.31
N THR A 169 3.13 7.46 -5.17
CA THR A 169 4.11 8.13 -6.05
C THR A 169 5.21 7.14 -6.40
N PRO A 170 6.02 7.36 -7.43
CA PRO A 170 7.24 6.57 -7.64
C PRO A 170 8.08 6.53 -6.36
N ILE A 171 8.75 5.42 -6.11
CA ILE A 171 9.43 5.16 -4.83
C ILE A 171 10.50 6.20 -4.48
N SER A 172 11.01 6.92 -5.46
CA SER A 172 11.96 8.03 -5.29
C SER A 172 11.31 9.37 -4.89
N ASN A 173 9.97 9.47 -4.96
CA ASN A 173 9.28 10.74 -4.82
C ASN A 173 8.51 10.81 -3.49
N ALA A 174 8.77 11.81 -2.67
CA ALA A 174 8.02 12.04 -1.44
C ALA A 174 6.78 12.93 -1.70
N TYR A 175 5.63 12.49 -1.16
CA TYR A 175 4.41 13.26 -1.13
C TYR A 175 3.58 12.94 0.12
N PRO A 176 3.22 13.93 0.95
CA PRO A 176 3.63 15.34 0.82
C PRO A 176 5.15 15.52 1.07
N LYS A 177 5.71 16.64 0.61
CA LYS A 177 7.16 16.91 0.71
C LYS A 177 7.65 16.98 2.16
N GLU A 178 6.80 17.44 3.07
CA GLU A 178 7.06 17.55 4.50
C GLU A 178 7.39 16.16 5.12
N ASN A 179 6.90 15.08 4.53
CA ASN A 179 7.15 13.71 4.98
C ASN A 179 8.42 13.08 4.37
N LEU A 180 9.25 13.85 3.64
CA LEU A 180 10.47 13.31 3.03
C LEU A 180 11.38 12.62 4.04
N LYS A 181 11.63 13.27 5.22
CA LYS A 181 12.47 12.67 6.25
C LYS A 181 11.88 11.35 6.76
N LEU A 182 10.61 11.32 7.09
CA LEU A 182 9.91 10.13 7.56
C LEU A 182 9.95 9.01 6.49
N GLN A 183 9.74 9.34 5.22
CA GLN A 183 9.84 8.38 4.11
C GLN A 183 11.24 7.78 3.99
N LEU A 184 12.29 8.58 4.13
CA LEU A 184 13.68 8.12 4.07
C LEU A 184 14.03 7.23 5.27
N ASP A 185 13.56 7.59 6.47
CA ASP A 185 13.78 6.79 7.69
C ASP A 185 13.06 5.44 7.60
N ILE A 186 11.81 5.42 7.09
CA ILE A 186 11.08 4.18 6.80
C ILE A 186 11.82 3.32 5.77
N ALA A 187 12.28 3.92 4.68
CA ALA A 187 13.03 3.21 3.63
C ALA A 187 14.36 2.63 4.12
N LYS A 188 14.94 3.19 5.19
CA LYS A 188 16.22 2.75 5.77
C LYS A 188 16.06 1.70 6.85
N GLN A 189 15.05 1.84 7.71
CA GLN A 189 14.92 1.08 8.95
C GLN A 189 13.74 0.09 8.95
N HIS A 190 12.80 0.26 8.04
CA HIS A 190 11.57 -0.50 7.93
C HIS A 190 11.33 -0.91 6.47
N LEU A 191 10.11 -0.78 5.93
CA LEU A 191 9.81 -1.09 4.54
C LEU A 191 9.03 0.06 3.88
N LEU A 192 9.51 0.51 2.73
CA LEU A 192 8.79 1.42 1.84
C LEU A 192 8.46 0.69 0.54
N ILE A 193 7.19 0.73 0.11
CA ILE A 193 6.75 0.11 -1.15
C ILE A 193 5.96 1.07 -2.03
N SER A 194 6.06 0.87 -3.33
CA SER A 194 5.31 1.60 -4.35
C SER A 194 5.01 0.69 -5.55
N HIS A 195 3.81 0.81 -6.09
CA HIS A 195 3.42 0.19 -7.37
C HIS A 195 3.50 1.17 -8.54
N VAL A 196 3.87 2.43 -8.28
CA VAL A 196 3.74 3.51 -9.27
C VAL A 196 4.88 3.47 -10.27
N PRO A 197 4.57 3.33 -11.58
CA PRO A 197 5.58 3.34 -12.63
C PRO A 197 6.25 4.71 -12.76
N PHE A 198 7.56 4.73 -12.94
CA PHE A 198 8.35 5.97 -13.05
C PHE A 198 8.07 6.72 -14.33
N TYR A 199 8.09 5.99 -15.47
CA TYR A 199 7.99 6.62 -16.78
C TYR A 199 6.62 7.24 -16.99
N LYS A 200 5.55 6.46 -16.83
CA LYS A 200 4.19 6.97 -16.94
C LYS A 200 3.92 8.15 -16.00
N TYR A 201 4.36 8.05 -14.74
CA TYR A 201 4.19 9.13 -13.78
C TYR A 201 4.87 10.43 -14.22
N SER A 202 6.03 10.35 -14.89
CA SER A 202 6.76 11.50 -15.42
C SER A 202 6.11 12.14 -16.65
N GLN A 203 5.30 11.38 -17.41
CA GLN A 203 4.65 11.83 -18.63
C GLN A 203 3.26 12.45 -18.41
N GLN A 204 2.75 12.39 -17.20
CA GLN A 204 1.40 12.83 -16.85
C GLN A 204 1.42 14.01 -15.90
N ASP A 205 0.31 14.78 -15.96
CA ASP A 205 0.11 15.86 -14.99
C ASP A 205 -0.30 15.31 -13.60
N TYR A 206 -0.23 16.18 -12.61
CA TYR A 206 -0.59 15.90 -11.25
C TYR A 206 -2.04 15.38 -11.08
N ARG A 207 -2.99 15.86 -11.88
CA ARG A 207 -4.42 15.49 -11.76
C ARG A 207 -4.62 14.01 -12.10
N ILE A 208 -3.97 13.54 -13.16
CA ILE A 208 -4.01 12.13 -13.56
C ILE A 208 -3.24 11.27 -12.56
N ASN A 209 -2.07 11.73 -12.14
CA ASN A 209 -1.24 11.01 -11.16
C ASN A 209 -1.93 10.78 -9.82
N ARG A 210 -2.90 11.62 -9.43
CA ARG A 210 -3.73 11.38 -8.24
C ARG A 210 -4.50 10.06 -8.27
N GLY A 211 -4.73 9.48 -9.44
CA GLY A 211 -5.37 8.18 -9.59
C GLY A 211 -4.56 7.00 -9.00
N PHE A 212 -3.26 7.15 -8.76
CA PHE A 212 -2.45 6.12 -8.10
C PHE A 212 -2.74 6.00 -6.59
N PHE A 213 -3.26 7.03 -5.93
CA PHE A 213 -3.57 6.96 -4.49
C PHE A 213 -4.71 5.98 -4.14
N PRO A 214 -5.82 5.90 -4.89
CA PRO A 214 -6.79 4.83 -4.73
C PRO A 214 -6.20 3.43 -4.83
N GLU A 215 -5.35 3.18 -5.82
CA GLU A 215 -4.72 1.88 -6.02
C GLU A 215 -3.74 1.53 -4.88
N ARG A 216 -2.99 2.53 -4.36
CA ARG A 216 -2.17 2.40 -3.18
C ARG A 216 -3.00 1.96 -1.95
N ASN A 217 -4.19 2.53 -1.76
CA ASN A 217 -5.07 2.16 -0.66
C ASN A 217 -5.54 0.71 -0.75
N ARG A 218 -5.74 0.18 -1.96
CA ARG A 218 -6.04 -1.24 -2.18
C ARG A 218 -4.88 -2.14 -1.75
N ILE A 219 -3.65 -1.74 -2.04
CA ILE A 219 -2.45 -2.47 -1.59
C ILE A 219 -2.42 -2.53 -0.06
N MET A 220 -2.63 -1.39 0.62
CA MET A 220 -2.65 -1.37 2.08
C MET A 220 -3.71 -2.31 2.66
N ALA A 221 -4.93 -2.30 2.09
CA ALA A 221 -5.99 -3.22 2.53
C ALA A 221 -5.61 -4.69 2.29
N ALA A 222 -4.97 -5.01 1.15
CA ALA A 222 -4.61 -6.38 0.81
C ALA A 222 -3.55 -6.96 1.74
N ILE A 223 -2.51 -6.20 2.09
CA ILE A 223 -1.42 -6.67 2.97
C ILE A 223 -1.77 -6.63 4.46
N SER A 224 -2.90 -6.06 4.86
CA SER A 224 -3.29 -5.93 6.26
C SER A 224 -4.39 -6.93 6.64
N GLU A 225 -4.36 -7.42 7.88
CA GLU A 225 -5.41 -8.25 8.47
C GLU A 225 -6.64 -7.43 8.87
N ALA A 226 -6.41 -6.17 9.25
CA ALA A 226 -7.47 -5.22 9.54
C ALA A 226 -7.10 -3.80 9.10
N THR A 227 -8.11 -2.99 8.86
CA THR A 227 -7.99 -1.55 8.63
C THR A 227 -8.66 -0.79 9.77
N ILE A 228 -7.92 0.10 10.42
CA ILE A 228 -8.40 1.02 11.46
C ILE A 228 -8.56 2.40 10.84
N ILE A 229 -9.80 2.92 10.81
CA ILE A 229 -10.08 4.30 10.41
C ILE A 229 -10.25 5.16 11.66
N VAL A 230 -9.30 6.06 11.88
CA VAL A 230 -9.28 6.93 13.07
C VAL A 230 -10.23 8.10 12.89
N GLU A 231 -10.13 8.81 11.79
CA GLU A 231 -10.95 9.98 11.47
C GLU A 231 -11.09 10.09 9.94
N ALA A 232 -12.33 10.23 9.44
CA ALA A 232 -12.57 10.39 8.00
C ALA A 232 -13.87 11.14 7.74
N SER A 233 -13.91 11.95 6.67
CA SER A 233 -15.15 12.51 6.13
C SER A 233 -15.80 11.55 5.13
N ASP A 234 -17.07 11.79 4.77
CA ASP A 234 -17.79 11.00 3.76
C ASP A 234 -17.12 10.99 2.38
N THR A 235 -16.22 11.94 2.10
CA THR A 235 -15.45 12.04 0.85
C THR A 235 -13.99 11.61 0.98
N SER A 236 -13.61 11.05 2.14
CA SER A 236 -12.22 10.66 2.40
C SER A 236 -11.75 9.50 1.52
N GLY A 237 -10.52 9.60 1.01
CA GLY A 237 -9.86 8.51 0.28
C GLY A 237 -9.67 7.23 1.09
N SER A 238 -9.65 7.31 2.43
CA SER A 238 -9.60 6.13 3.33
C SER A 238 -10.84 5.24 3.21
N LEU A 239 -11.97 5.76 2.71
CA LEU A 239 -13.17 4.94 2.44
C LEU A 239 -12.99 3.99 1.25
N ILE A 240 -12.04 4.27 0.35
CA ILE A 240 -11.65 3.32 -0.70
C ILE A 240 -10.98 2.10 -0.06
N GLN A 241 -10.10 2.33 0.90
CA GLN A 241 -9.47 1.24 1.66
C GLN A 241 -10.50 0.47 2.50
N ALA A 242 -11.47 1.15 3.14
CA ALA A 242 -12.56 0.49 3.85
C ALA A 242 -13.34 -0.46 2.95
N ARG A 243 -13.71 0.00 1.75
CA ARG A 243 -14.42 -0.82 0.76
C ARG A 243 -13.61 -2.04 0.35
N GLU A 244 -12.32 -1.84 0.12
CA GLU A 244 -11.43 -2.93 -0.28
C GLU A 244 -11.22 -3.93 0.86
N ALA A 245 -11.05 -3.48 2.10
CA ALA A 245 -10.97 -4.35 3.27
C ALA A 245 -12.19 -5.26 3.37
N PHE A 246 -13.40 -4.71 3.20
CA PHE A 246 -14.63 -5.50 3.15
C PHE A 246 -14.65 -6.52 2.00
N ARG A 247 -14.28 -6.08 0.78
CA ARG A 247 -14.23 -6.97 -0.39
C ARG A 247 -13.29 -8.17 -0.17
N LEU A 248 -12.22 -7.95 0.59
CA LEU A 248 -11.22 -8.96 0.92
C LEU A 248 -11.54 -9.76 2.19
N GLY A 249 -12.71 -9.56 2.81
CA GLY A 249 -13.09 -10.24 4.06
C GLY A 249 -12.23 -9.84 5.27
N LYS A 250 -11.56 -8.69 5.22
CA LYS A 250 -10.71 -8.17 6.30
C LYS A 250 -11.54 -7.40 7.34
N LYS A 251 -11.07 -7.38 8.59
CA LYS A 251 -11.71 -6.58 9.65
C LYS A 251 -11.60 -5.09 9.33
N LEU A 252 -12.70 -4.35 9.52
CA LEU A 252 -12.72 -2.89 9.52
C LEU A 252 -13.10 -2.40 10.91
N ILE A 253 -12.25 -1.55 11.47
CA ILE A 253 -12.42 -0.97 12.81
C ILE A 253 -12.55 0.53 12.66
N ILE A 254 -13.63 1.09 13.21
CA ILE A 254 -13.95 2.52 13.17
C ILE A 254 -13.85 3.07 14.59
N LEU A 255 -13.12 4.18 14.77
CA LEU A 255 -13.10 4.79 16.09
C LEU A 255 -14.44 5.42 16.45
N LYS A 256 -14.83 5.25 17.71
CA LYS A 256 -16.11 5.70 18.26
C LYS A 256 -16.40 7.18 18.00
N PRO A 257 -15.46 8.14 18.09
CA PRO A 257 -15.74 9.54 17.74
C PRO A 257 -16.24 9.75 16.31
N SER A 258 -15.79 8.93 15.35
CA SER A 258 -16.32 8.97 13.99
C SER A 258 -17.71 8.34 13.89
N TYR A 259 -17.96 7.27 14.64
CA TYR A 259 -19.27 6.57 14.68
C TYR A 259 -20.35 7.44 15.33
N ASP A 260 -20.05 8.13 16.43
CA ASP A 260 -20.96 8.98 17.17
C ASP A 260 -21.24 10.32 16.46
N ASN A 261 -20.44 10.67 15.45
CA ASN A 261 -20.63 11.89 14.69
C ASN A 261 -21.81 11.78 13.72
N ASN A 262 -22.96 12.35 14.12
CA ASN A 262 -24.19 12.33 13.33
C ASN A 262 -24.11 13.08 11.98
N LYS A 263 -23.05 13.87 11.74
CA LYS A 263 -22.81 14.53 10.45
C LYS A 263 -22.19 13.58 9.42
N LEU A 264 -21.73 12.39 9.84
CA LEU A 264 -21.13 11.39 8.97
C LEU A 264 -22.11 10.25 8.71
N SER A 265 -22.24 9.86 7.45
CA SER A 265 -23.12 8.75 7.04
C SER A 265 -22.35 7.42 6.96
N TRP A 266 -21.07 7.45 6.57
CA TRP A 266 -20.28 6.27 6.29
C TRP A 266 -20.09 5.33 7.50
N PRO A 267 -19.86 5.78 8.76
CA PRO A 267 -19.59 4.86 9.86
C PRO A 267 -20.76 3.92 10.12
N LYS A 268 -21.99 4.49 10.21
CA LYS A 268 -23.22 3.70 10.45
C LYS A 268 -23.48 2.71 9.32
N ASN A 269 -23.17 3.10 8.06
CA ASN A 269 -23.33 2.22 6.91
C ASN A 269 -22.36 1.03 6.94
N TYR A 270 -21.12 1.23 7.40
CA TYR A 270 -20.14 0.15 7.52
C TYR A 270 -20.41 -0.75 8.74
N VAL A 271 -20.86 -0.19 9.86
CA VAL A 271 -21.25 -0.99 11.05
C VAL A 271 -22.41 -1.92 10.71
N LYS A 272 -23.43 -1.46 9.97
CA LYS A 272 -24.51 -2.33 9.46
C LYS A 272 -24.02 -3.48 8.59
N LYS A 273 -22.83 -3.36 7.99
CA LYS A 273 -22.17 -4.40 7.18
C LYS A 273 -21.22 -5.28 7.99
N GLY A 274 -21.05 -5.05 9.29
CA GLY A 274 -20.18 -5.83 10.16
C GLY A 274 -18.84 -5.16 10.50
N ALA A 275 -18.66 -3.84 10.30
CA ALA A 275 -17.52 -3.12 10.85
C ALA A 275 -17.63 -3.03 12.37
N PHE A 276 -16.49 -3.07 13.03
CA PHE A 276 -16.37 -2.93 14.48
C PHE A 276 -16.24 -1.46 14.87
N VAL A 277 -16.71 -1.13 16.07
CA VAL A 277 -16.48 0.18 16.70
C VAL A 277 -15.56 -0.03 17.90
N ALA A 278 -14.51 0.79 18.00
CA ALA A 278 -13.57 0.77 19.12
C ALA A 278 -13.45 2.19 19.71
N GLU A 279 -13.37 2.29 21.03
CA GLU A 279 -13.17 3.54 21.74
C GLU A 279 -11.69 3.69 22.17
N THR A 280 -11.08 2.58 22.57
CA THR A 280 -9.71 2.51 23.14
C THR A 280 -8.81 1.58 22.35
N PRO A 281 -7.48 1.70 22.49
CA PRO A 281 -6.56 0.70 21.95
C PRO A 281 -6.79 -0.72 22.52
N LYS A 282 -7.36 -0.84 23.72
CA LYS A 282 -7.70 -2.13 24.31
C LYS A 282 -8.81 -2.82 23.51
N ASP A 283 -9.88 -2.09 23.18
CA ASP A 283 -10.98 -2.63 22.37
C ASP A 283 -10.47 -3.12 21.01
N ILE A 284 -9.52 -2.39 20.41
CA ILE A 284 -8.90 -2.79 19.15
C ILE A 284 -8.20 -4.13 19.30
N LYS A 285 -7.42 -4.33 20.37
CA LYS A 285 -6.73 -5.61 20.65
C LYS A 285 -7.73 -6.76 20.82
N GLU A 286 -8.80 -6.54 21.55
CA GLU A 286 -9.89 -7.54 21.76
C GLU A 286 -10.53 -7.91 20.41
N ILE A 287 -10.88 -6.92 19.56
CA ILE A 287 -11.44 -7.15 18.22
C ILE A 287 -10.46 -7.94 17.35
N LEU A 288 -9.15 -7.71 17.49
CA LEU A 288 -8.12 -8.43 16.75
C LEU A 288 -7.90 -9.86 17.25
N GLY A 289 -8.43 -10.21 18.43
CA GLY A 289 -8.34 -11.55 19.01
C GLY A 289 -7.21 -11.71 20.03
N TYR A 290 -6.65 -10.61 20.54
CA TYR A 290 -5.75 -10.63 21.67
C TYR A 290 -6.57 -10.80 22.96
N SER A 291 -6.79 -12.05 23.37
CA SER A 291 -7.20 -12.33 24.75
C SER A 291 -5.99 -12.11 25.65
N HIS A 292 -6.21 -11.39 26.75
CA HIS A 292 -5.17 -11.27 27.78
C HIS A 292 -4.80 -12.67 28.29
N VAL A 293 -3.57 -13.07 28.09
CA VAL A 293 -2.92 -14.08 28.95
C VAL A 293 -2.34 -13.35 30.14
#